data_1b15dd07875e52c7aeeff4833a619200
#
_entry.id   1b15dd07875e52c7aeeff4833a619200
#
_cell.length_a   1.000
_cell.length_b   1.000
_cell.length_c   1.000
_cell.angle_alpha   90.00
_cell.angle_beta   90.00
_cell.angle_gamma   90.00
#
_symmetry.space_group_name_H-M   'P 1'
#
loop_
_entity.id
_entity.type
_entity.pdbx_description
1 polymer ?
#
loop_
_entity_poly.entity_id
_entity_poly.type
_entity_poly.pdbx_seq_one_letter_code
_entity_poly.pdbx_strand_id
1 'polypeptide(L)'
;MNQKYYTAERSVQILISLLKQHGIKRIVASPGTTNLTFVASIMQDSWFEMYSSVDERSAAYMACGMAAESGEVVVLSCTGATASRNYVSGLTEAYYRKLPILAVTSTQDINRIGHLIPQVIDRRVVQNDIVLLSEHVPVTFNDADEWSNTVKINRALLELRHRGGGPVHINLTTI
;
A
#
# COMPACT_ATOMS: atom_id res chain seq x y z
N MET A 1 -23.01 -20.59 7.72
CA MET A 1 -22.66 -19.15 7.66
C MET A 1 -21.19 -19.07 7.31
N ASN A 2 -20.82 -18.55 6.13
CA ASN A 2 -19.41 -18.31 5.81
C ASN A 2 -18.93 -17.17 6.71
N GLN A 3 -18.09 -17.49 7.68
CA GLN A 3 -17.47 -16.50 8.53
C GLN A 3 -16.55 -15.65 7.65
N LYS A 4 -16.86 -14.35 7.50
CA LYS A 4 -16.03 -13.45 6.74
C LYS A 4 -14.72 -13.22 7.51
N TYR A 5 -13.60 -13.40 6.85
CA TYR A 5 -12.29 -13.05 7.42
C TYR A 5 -12.13 -11.53 7.46
N TYR A 6 -11.71 -11.03 8.60
CA TYR A 6 -11.26 -9.65 8.75
C TYR A 6 -10.11 -9.62 9.77
N THR A 7 -9.04 -8.94 9.44
CA THR A 7 -7.85 -8.91 10.28
C THR A 7 -8.09 -8.27 11.64
N ALA A 8 -7.41 -8.78 12.66
CA ALA A 8 -7.32 -8.14 13.98
C ALA A 8 -6.18 -7.11 14.06
N GLU A 9 -5.33 -7.01 13.05
CA GLU A 9 -4.23 -6.05 13.02
C GLU A 9 -4.74 -4.61 12.91
N ARG A 10 -4.58 -3.83 13.96
CA ARG A 10 -5.14 -2.47 14.08
C ARG A 10 -4.61 -1.52 13.01
N SER A 11 -3.32 -1.59 12.67
CA SER A 11 -2.71 -0.78 11.60
C SER A 11 -3.36 -1.02 10.23
N VAL A 12 -3.68 -2.28 9.94
CA VAL A 12 -4.38 -2.68 8.70
C VAL A 12 -5.82 -2.20 8.70
N GLN A 13 -6.52 -2.31 9.84
CA GLN A 13 -7.90 -1.81 10.00
C GLN A 13 -7.99 -0.30 9.76
N ILE A 14 -7.02 0.46 10.30
CA ILE A 14 -6.94 1.92 10.09
C ILE A 14 -6.77 2.24 8.61
N LEU A 15 -5.86 1.56 7.93
CA LEU A 15 -5.65 1.76 6.49
C LEU A 15 -6.94 1.49 5.70
N ILE A 16 -7.60 0.35 5.93
CA ILE A 16 -8.84 -0.02 5.23
C ILE A 16 -9.94 1.02 5.49
N SER A 17 -10.10 1.45 6.73
CA SER A 17 -11.08 2.47 7.10
C SER A 17 -10.83 3.80 6.38
N LEU A 18 -9.58 4.27 6.36
CA LEU A 18 -9.21 5.52 5.69
C LEU A 18 -9.34 5.42 4.17
N LEU A 19 -9.01 4.28 3.55
CA LEU A 19 -9.28 4.07 2.12
C LEU A 19 -10.77 4.26 1.80
N LYS A 20 -11.66 3.72 2.63
CA LYS A 20 -13.11 3.91 2.48
C LYS A 20 -13.52 5.38 2.65
N GLN A 21 -13.03 6.05 3.67
CA GLN A 21 -13.34 7.47 3.92
C GLN A 21 -12.90 8.38 2.77
N HIS A 22 -11.77 8.06 2.13
CA HIS A 22 -11.26 8.77 0.96
C HIS A 22 -11.89 8.32 -0.37
N GLY A 23 -12.82 7.35 -0.36
CA GLY A 23 -13.48 6.84 -1.56
C GLY A 23 -12.58 6.00 -2.47
N ILE A 24 -11.47 5.47 -1.96
CA ILE A 24 -10.47 4.72 -2.74
C ILE A 24 -10.86 3.24 -2.80
N LYS A 25 -11.36 2.78 -3.93
CA LYS A 25 -11.96 1.45 -4.10
C LYS A 25 -11.10 0.44 -4.84
N ARG A 26 -10.29 0.91 -5.82
CA ARG A 26 -9.59 0.02 -6.77
C ARG A 26 -8.27 -0.43 -6.24
N ILE A 27 -8.06 -1.74 -6.21
CA ILE A 27 -6.85 -2.37 -5.67
C ILE A 27 -6.34 -3.41 -6.64
N VAL A 28 -5.08 -3.29 -7.03
CA VAL A 28 -4.34 -4.32 -7.77
C VAL A 28 -3.39 -4.99 -6.79
N ALA A 29 -3.62 -6.26 -6.49
CA ALA A 29 -2.83 -7.01 -5.52
C ALA A 29 -1.98 -8.10 -6.17
N SER A 30 -0.73 -8.16 -5.72
CA SER A 30 0.18 -9.30 -5.91
C SER A 30 0.30 -10.01 -4.55
N PRO A 31 -0.48 -11.10 -4.32
CA PRO A 31 -0.58 -11.72 -3.00
C PRO A 31 0.73 -12.35 -2.54
N GLY A 32 1.03 -12.22 -1.26
CA GLY A 32 2.17 -12.84 -0.61
C GLY A 32 1.98 -12.87 0.91
N THR A 33 2.93 -13.45 1.64
CA THR A 33 2.78 -13.71 3.07
C THR A 33 2.56 -12.43 3.89
N THR A 34 3.37 -11.39 3.67
CA THR A 34 3.31 -10.19 4.52
C THR A 34 2.13 -9.27 4.20
N ASN A 35 1.50 -9.36 3.03
CA ASN A 35 0.30 -8.58 2.72
C ASN A 35 -1.01 -9.37 2.84
N LEU A 36 -0.94 -10.60 3.37
CA LEU A 36 -2.09 -11.49 3.48
C LEU A 36 -3.23 -10.86 4.28
N THR A 37 -2.93 -10.28 5.43
CA THR A 37 -3.94 -9.70 6.34
C THR A 37 -4.70 -8.54 5.69
N PHE A 38 -4.02 -7.71 4.91
CA PHE A 38 -4.64 -6.64 4.14
C PHE A 38 -5.47 -7.19 2.98
N VAL A 39 -4.87 -8.03 2.13
CA VAL A 39 -5.51 -8.58 0.93
C VAL A 39 -6.73 -9.43 1.28
N ALA A 40 -6.62 -10.35 2.26
CA ALA A 40 -7.71 -11.21 2.65
C ALA A 40 -8.89 -10.44 3.24
N SER A 41 -8.63 -9.36 4.00
CA SER A 41 -9.69 -8.50 4.53
C SER A 41 -10.44 -7.78 3.42
N ILE A 42 -9.72 -7.24 2.43
CA ILE A 42 -10.32 -6.53 1.30
C ILE A 42 -11.13 -7.48 0.39
N MET A 43 -10.64 -8.70 0.15
CA MET A 43 -11.35 -9.71 -0.64
C MET A 43 -12.74 -10.05 -0.09
N GLN A 44 -12.95 -9.91 1.23
CA GLN A 44 -14.22 -10.18 1.89
C GLN A 44 -15.16 -8.97 1.91
N ASP A 45 -14.67 -7.81 1.50
CA ASP A 45 -15.42 -6.56 1.55
C ASP A 45 -15.85 -6.13 0.14
N SER A 46 -17.14 -6.29 -0.15
CA SER A 46 -17.74 -5.98 -1.45
C SER A 46 -17.69 -4.49 -1.84
N TRP A 47 -17.22 -3.63 -0.95
CA TRP A 47 -17.02 -2.21 -1.25
C TRP A 47 -15.81 -1.99 -2.16
N PHE A 48 -14.81 -2.86 -2.09
CA PHE A 48 -13.59 -2.77 -2.90
C PHE A 48 -13.71 -3.49 -4.24
N GLU A 49 -13.11 -2.92 -5.26
CA GLU A 49 -12.90 -3.51 -6.58
C GLU A 49 -11.47 -4.05 -6.64
N MET A 50 -11.34 -5.38 -6.54
CA MET A 50 -10.04 -6.02 -6.43
C MET A 50 -9.65 -6.75 -7.72
N TYR A 51 -8.42 -6.50 -8.15
CA TYR A 51 -7.77 -7.14 -9.29
C TYR A 51 -6.52 -7.87 -8.82
N SER A 52 -6.23 -9.04 -9.41
CA SER A 52 -5.03 -9.83 -9.09
C SER A 52 -4.04 -9.76 -10.25
N SER A 53 -2.77 -9.53 -9.91
CA SER A 53 -1.65 -9.63 -10.85
C SER A 53 -0.48 -10.28 -10.13
N VAL A 54 -0.04 -11.44 -10.63
CA VAL A 54 1.05 -12.22 -10.00
C VAL A 54 2.38 -11.48 -10.11
N ASP A 55 2.65 -10.84 -11.25
CA ASP A 55 3.85 -10.04 -11.47
C ASP A 55 3.65 -8.59 -11.02
N GLU A 56 4.44 -8.14 -10.07
CA GLU A 56 4.32 -6.81 -9.48
C GLU A 56 4.63 -5.68 -10.46
N ARG A 57 5.55 -5.89 -11.39
CA ARG A 57 5.83 -4.90 -12.44
C ARG A 57 4.62 -4.71 -13.35
N SER A 58 4.01 -5.81 -13.79
CA SER A 58 2.76 -5.76 -14.56
C SER A 58 1.63 -5.12 -13.77
N ALA A 59 1.52 -5.42 -12.46
CA ALA A 59 0.55 -4.79 -11.57
C ALA A 59 0.71 -3.26 -11.55
N ALA A 60 1.95 -2.77 -11.45
CA ALA A 60 2.21 -1.34 -11.41
C ALA A 60 1.78 -0.62 -12.70
N TYR A 61 2.08 -1.19 -13.88
CA TYR A 61 1.63 -0.62 -15.15
C TYR A 61 0.13 -0.76 -15.37
N MET A 62 -0.48 -1.85 -14.90
CA MET A 62 -1.94 -2.02 -14.89
C MET A 62 -2.61 -0.90 -14.07
N ALA A 63 -2.09 -0.63 -12.88
CA ALA A 63 -2.58 0.47 -12.04
C ALA A 63 -2.39 1.84 -12.71
N CYS A 64 -1.26 2.08 -13.38
CA CYS A 64 -1.04 3.31 -14.16
C CYS A 64 -2.11 3.47 -15.26
N GLY A 65 -2.41 2.42 -16.02
CA GLY A 65 -3.44 2.44 -17.04
C GLY A 65 -4.83 2.72 -16.47
N MET A 66 -5.18 2.05 -15.37
CA MET A 66 -6.46 2.24 -14.68
C MET A 66 -6.62 3.68 -14.15
N ALA A 67 -5.56 4.23 -13.52
CA ALA A 67 -5.58 5.59 -13.00
C ALA A 67 -5.62 6.64 -14.13
N ALA A 68 -4.91 6.41 -15.23
CA ALA A 68 -4.89 7.31 -16.39
C ALA A 68 -6.27 7.40 -17.06
N GLU A 69 -6.95 6.26 -17.20
CA GLU A 69 -8.27 6.18 -17.83
C GLU A 69 -9.38 6.74 -16.95
N SER A 70 -9.38 6.41 -15.66
CA SER A 70 -10.46 6.78 -14.74
C SER A 70 -10.25 8.12 -14.02
N GLY A 71 -9.01 8.58 -13.89
CA GLY A 71 -8.65 9.70 -13.02
C GLY A 71 -8.77 9.38 -11.52
N GLU A 72 -9.06 8.13 -11.15
CA GLU A 72 -9.21 7.71 -9.76
C GLU A 72 -7.91 7.15 -9.17
N VAL A 73 -7.84 7.14 -7.84
CA VAL A 73 -6.73 6.50 -7.12
C VAL A 73 -6.80 5.00 -7.29
N VAL A 74 -5.65 4.39 -7.61
CA VAL A 74 -5.49 2.94 -7.64
C VAL A 74 -4.45 2.51 -6.61
N VAL A 75 -4.79 1.53 -5.79
CA VAL A 75 -3.90 0.96 -4.77
C VAL A 75 -3.15 -0.24 -5.35
N LEU A 76 -1.85 -0.28 -5.15
CA LEU A 76 -1.00 -1.45 -5.36
C LEU A 76 -0.72 -2.12 -4.02
N SER A 77 -0.76 -3.45 -3.95
CA SER A 77 -0.35 -4.18 -2.75
C SER A 77 0.53 -5.37 -3.08
N CYS A 78 1.69 -5.44 -2.44
CA CYS A 78 2.60 -6.58 -2.52
C CYS A 78 3.37 -6.77 -1.21
N THR A 79 4.19 -7.83 -1.13
CA THR A 79 5.15 -8.01 -0.04
C THR A 79 6.26 -6.95 -0.05
N GLY A 80 6.83 -6.67 1.11
CA GLY A 80 7.80 -5.59 1.30
C GLY A 80 9.20 -5.83 0.76
N ALA A 81 9.53 -7.07 0.39
CA ALA A 81 10.89 -7.44 -0.03
C ALA A 81 11.21 -7.10 -1.50
N THR A 82 11.84 -8.03 -2.22
CA THR A 82 12.22 -7.84 -3.64
C THR A 82 11.01 -7.59 -4.54
N ALA A 83 9.84 -8.15 -4.21
CA ALA A 83 8.56 -7.88 -4.87
C ALA A 83 8.30 -6.39 -5.03
N SER A 84 8.44 -5.64 -3.94
CA SER A 84 8.22 -4.19 -3.92
C SER A 84 9.17 -3.40 -4.83
N ARG A 85 10.34 -3.95 -5.17
CA ARG A 85 11.28 -3.32 -6.10
C ARG A 85 10.80 -3.40 -7.56
N ASN A 86 9.93 -4.35 -7.89
CA ASN A 86 9.30 -4.43 -9.20
C ASN A 86 8.33 -3.28 -9.47
N TYR A 87 7.85 -2.58 -8.44
CA TYR A 87 7.01 -1.40 -8.62
C TYR A 87 7.77 -0.16 -9.13
N VAL A 88 9.09 -0.12 -9.01
CA VAL A 88 9.90 1.07 -9.29
C VAL A 88 9.64 1.63 -10.67
N SER A 89 9.62 0.80 -11.71
CA SER A 89 9.40 1.26 -13.09
C SER A 89 8.00 1.89 -13.29
N GLY A 90 6.95 1.24 -12.80
CA GLY A 90 5.59 1.77 -12.89
C GLY A 90 5.36 2.99 -12.02
N LEU A 91 5.97 3.06 -10.84
CA LEU A 91 5.91 4.25 -9.98
C LEU A 91 6.66 5.44 -10.60
N THR A 92 7.80 5.21 -11.28
CA THR A 92 8.48 6.25 -12.05
C THR A 92 7.56 6.80 -13.15
N GLU A 93 6.89 5.93 -13.91
CA GLU A 93 5.87 6.34 -14.90
C GLU A 93 4.77 7.17 -14.25
N ALA A 94 4.23 6.70 -13.12
CA ALA A 94 3.19 7.40 -12.37
C ALA A 94 3.66 8.77 -11.86
N TYR A 95 4.92 8.88 -11.42
CA TYR A 95 5.50 10.12 -10.93
C TYR A 95 5.52 11.21 -12.00
N TYR A 96 6.08 10.91 -13.18
CA TYR A 96 6.20 11.87 -14.27
C TYR A 96 4.86 12.19 -14.94
N ARG A 97 3.90 11.25 -14.92
CA ARG A 97 2.54 11.46 -15.41
C ARG A 97 1.57 11.98 -14.36
N LYS A 98 2.00 12.17 -13.12
CA LYS A 98 1.17 12.62 -11.99
C LYS A 98 -0.06 11.72 -11.75
N LEU A 99 0.12 10.40 -11.90
CA LEU A 99 -0.96 9.45 -11.68
C LEU A 99 -1.10 9.14 -10.18
N PRO A 100 -2.31 9.19 -9.61
CA PRO A 100 -2.52 8.97 -8.19
C PRO A 100 -2.49 7.46 -7.86
N ILE A 101 -1.30 6.93 -7.68
CA ILE A 101 -1.07 5.52 -7.32
C ILE A 101 -0.63 5.44 -5.86
N LEU A 102 -1.32 4.64 -5.06
CA LEU A 102 -0.91 4.30 -3.70
C LEU A 102 -0.24 2.93 -3.67
N ALA A 103 1.06 2.90 -3.49
CA ALA A 103 1.80 1.64 -3.29
C ALA A 103 1.82 1.28 -1.79
N VAL A 104 1.18 0.17 -1.43
CA VAL A 104 1.22 -0.42 -0.08
C VAL A 104 2.10 -1.65 -0.12
N THR A 105 3.28 -1.56 0.47
CA THR A 105 4.21 -2.69 0.58
C THR A 105 4.22 -3.18 2.02
N SER A 106 3.84 -4.42 2.23
CA SER A 106 3.73 -4.99 3.58
C SER A 106 5.02 -5.68 3.99
N THR A 107 5.54 -5.32 5.15
CA THR A 107 6.81 -5.82 5.68
C THR A 107 6.67 -6.35 7.10
N GLN A 108 7.68 -7.06 7.56
CA GLN A 108 7.83 -7.41 8.97
C GLN A 108 8.46 -6.25 9.76
N ASP A 109 8.63 -6.42 11.07
CA ASP A 109 9.22 -5.41 11.94
C ASP A 109 10.59 -4.95 11.42
N ILE A 110 10.79 -3.63 11.41
CA ILE A 110 12.05 -2.99 10.97
C ILE A 110 13.25 -3.41 11.82
N ASN A 111 13.05 -3.86 13.05
CA ASN A 111 14.11 -4.40 13.89
C ASN A 111 14.77 -5.66 13.31
N ARG A 112 14.14 -6.29 12.32
CA ARG A 112 14.67 -7.45 11.62
C ARG A 112 15.58 -7.11 10.43
N ILE A 113 15.69 -5.83 10.06
CA ILE A 113 16.52 -5.38 8.94
C ILE A 113 18.00 -5.68 9.27
N GLY A 114 18.71 -6.28 8.31
CA GLY A 114 20.13 -6.62 8.46
C GLY A 114 20.43 -7.94 9.17
N HIS A 115 19.42 -8.66 9.63
CA HIS A 115 19.58 -9.93 10.36
C HIS A 115 19.42 -11.19 9.47
N LEU A 116 19.54 -11.06 8.16
CA LEU A 116 19.39 -12.14 7.17
C LEU A 116 18.04 -12.86 7.22
N ILE A 117 17.02 -12.19 7.75
CA ILE A 117 15.64 -12.69 7.77
C ILE A 117 15.07 -12.61 6.35
N PRO A 118 14.49 -13.69 5.81
CA PRO A 118 13.89 -13.68 4.49
C PRO A 118 12.81 -12.59 4.33
N GLN A 119 12.79 -11.94 3.18
CA GLN A 119 11.80 -10.91 2.81
C GLN A 119 11.82 -9.65 3.67
N VAL A 120 12.90 -9.38 4.39
CA VAL A 120 13.06 -8.15 5.19
C VAL A 120 14.17 -7.30 4.59
N ILE A 121 13.77 -6.16 4.00
CA ILE A 121 14.68 -5.15 3.45
C ILE A 121 14.28 -3.75 3.94
N ASP A 122 15.20 -2.82 3.96
CA ASP A 122 14.89 -1.43 4.31
C ASP A 122 14.13 -0.74 3.18
N ARG A 123 12.91 -0.30 3.48
CA ARG A 123 12.01 0.40 2.57
C ARG A 123 11.61 1.80 3.04
N ARG A 124 12.22 2.27 4.12
CA ARG A 124 11.89 3.58 4.71
C ARG A 124 12.35 4.75 3.85
N VAL A 125 13.39 4.54 3.05
CA VAL A 125 13.89 5.53 2.09
C VAL A 125 13.66 5.02 0.68
N VAL A 126 13.07 5.84 -0.16
CA VAL A 126 12.83 5.57 -1.58
C VAL A 126 13.63 6.52 -2.46
N GLN A 127 13.79 6.18 -3.74
CA GLN A 127 14.43 7.06 -4.72
C GLN A 127 13.57 8.32 -4.96
N ASN A 128 14.19 9.41 -5.38
CA ASN A 128 13.57 10.74 -5.43
C ASN A 128 12.40 10.88 -6.40
N ASP A 129 12.40 10.15 -7.51
CA ASP A 129 11.44 10.30 -8.61
C ASP A 129 10.50 9.11 -8.77
N ILE A 130 10.20 8.44 -7.65
CA ILE A 130 9.31 7.27 -7.61
C ILE A 130 8.00 7.60 -6.92
N VAL A 131 8.05 8.37 -5.83
CA VAL A 131 6.88 8.77 -5.06
C VAL A 131 7.03 10.19 -4.51
N LEU A 132 5.91 10.87 -4.31
CA LEU A 132 5.85 12.20 -3.68
C LEU A 132 6.11 12.13 -2.18
N LEU A 133 5.65 11.06 -1.55
CA LEU A 133 5.75 10.82 -0.10
C LEU A 133 5.87 9.32 0.15
N SER A 134 6.69 8.96 1.12
CA SER A 134 6.76 7.58 1.66
C SER A 134 6.59 7.61 3.16
N GLU A 135 5.59 6.87 3.66
CA GLU A 135 5.30 6.74 5.09
C GLU A 135 5.59 5.33 5.58
N HIS A 136 6.24 5.25 6.72
CA HIS A 136 6.37 4.00 7.46
C HIS A 136 5.28 3.91 8.53
N VAL A 137 4.44 2.88 8.43
CA VAL A 137 3.35 2.59 9.37
C VAL A 137 3.72 1.36 10.18
N PRO A 138 4.16 1.52 11.44
CA PRO A 138 4.47 0.41 12.33
C PRO A 138 3.21 -0.30 12.83
N VAL A 139 3.41 -1.43 13.52
CA VAL A 139 2.34 -2.11 14.24
C VAL A 139 1.74 -1.17 15.29
N THR A 140 0.43 -1.22 15.45
CA THR A 140 -0.32 -0.44 16.44
C THR A 140 -0.53 -1.25 17.71
N PHE A 141 0.04 -0.82 18.82
CA PHE A 141 -0.07 -1.49 20.12
C PHE A 141 -0.93 -0.72 21.13
N ASN A 142 -1.08 0.59 20.96
CA ASN A 142 -1.76 1.47 21.90
C ASN A 142 -2.38 2.68 21.18
N ASP A 143 -3.11 3.52 21.92
CA ASP A 143 -3.82 4.68 21.38
C ASP A 143 -2.89 5.74 20.77
N ALA A 144 -1.68 5.89 21.29
CA ALA A 144 -0.69 6.82 20.71
C ALA A 144 -0.20 6.34 19.34
N ASP A 145 0.02 5.03 19.19
CA ASP A 145 0.36 4.43 17.89
C ASP A 145 -0.82 4.56 16.91
N GLU A 146 -2.05 4.33 17.40
CA GLU A 146 -3.26 4.47 16.59
C GLU A 146 -3.39 5.89 16.04
N TRP A 147 -3.26 6.89 16.89
CA TRP A 147 -3.29 8.29 16.48
C TRP A 147 -2.19 8.60 15.48
N SER A 148 -0.94 8.21 15.77
CA SER A 148 0.21 8.43 14.90
C SER A 148 0.04 7.79 13.53
N ASN A 149 -0.39 6.52 13.49
CA ASN A 149 -0.61 5.78 12.25
C ASN A 149 -1.78 6.36 11.44
N THR A 150 -2.84 6.79 12.11
CA THR A 150 -3.97 7.49 11.46
C THR A 150 -3.50 8.77 10.78
N VAL A 151 -2.69 9.58 11.46
CA VAL A 151 -2.15 10.82 10.88
C VAL A 151 -1.24 10.54 9.69
N LYS A 152 -0.33 9.57 9.78
CA LYS A 152 0.59 9.20 8.69
C LYS A 152 -0.16 8.70 7.46
N ILE A 153 -1.10 7.77 7.65
CA ILE A 153 -1.88 7.22 6.54
C ILE A 153 -2.72 8.32 5.90
N ASN A 154 -3.42 9.14 6.69
CA ASN A 154 -4.24 10.22 6.17
C ASN A 154 -3.41 11.24 5.38
N ARG A 155 -2.22 11.61 5.87
CA ARG A 155 -1.28 12.47 5.14
C ARG A 155 -0.88 11.86 3.79
N ALA A 156 -0.57 10.57 3.77
CA ALA A 156 -0.25 9.85 2.54
C ALA A 156 -1.41 9.88 1.53
N LEU A 157 -2.64 9.65 1.99
CA LEU A 157 -3.81 9.66 1.12
C LEU A 157 -4.13 11.05 0.57
N LEU A 158 -3.95 12.09 1.37
CA LEU A 158 -4.13 13.48 0.92
C LEU A 158 -3.09 13.88 -0.14
N GLU A 159 -1.85 13.42 -0.01
CA GLU A 159 -0.77 13.76 -0.94
C GLU A 159 -1.00 13.20 -2.36
N LEU A 160 -1.77 12.11 -2.51
CA LEU A 160 -2.14 11.56 -3.81
C LEU A 160 -2.78 12.57 -4.77
N ARG A 161 -3.41 13.62 -4.24
CA ARG A 161 -4.11 14.67 -5.00
C ARG A 161 -3.51 16.05 -4.79
N HIS A 162 -2.60 16.21 -3.85
CA HIS A 162 -2.02 17.50 -3.53
C HIS A 162 -1.14 18.02 -4.68
N ARG A 163 -1.27 19.30 -5.01
CA ARG A 163 -0.46 20.01 -6.04
C ARG A 163 -0.37 19.29 -7.40
N GLY A 164 -1.48 18.73 -7.85
CA GLY A 164 -1.59 18.00 -9.12
C GLY A 164 -1.44 16.48 -8.95
N GLY A 165 -1.12 16.02 -7.77
CA GLY A 165 -1.09 14.60 -7.43
C GLY A 165 0.11 13.83 -7.94
N GLY A 166 0.11 12.55 -7.64
CA GLY A 166 1.15 11.61 -8.03
C GLY A 166 1.18 10.37 -7.12
N PRO A 167 2.15 9.49 -7.34
CA PRO A 167 2.26 8.26 -6.55
C PRO A 167 2.75 8.52 -5.13
N VAL A 168 2.26 7.71 -4.21
CA VAL A 168 2.60 7.73 -2.78
C VAL A 168 2.87 6.30 -2.31
N HIS A 169 3.75 6.15 -1.33
CA HIS A 169 4.11 4.85 -0.76
C HIS A 169 3.78 4.78 0.73
N ILE A 170 3.19 3.67 1.13
CA ILE A 170 3.04 3.25 2.52
C ILE A 170 3.81 1.94 2.72
N ASN A 171 4.81 1.97 3.61
CA ASN A 171 5.50 0.77 4.09
C ASN A 171 4.78 0.29 5.35
N LEU A 172 3.89 -0.70 5.19
CA LEU A 172 3.01 -1.20 6.25
C LEU A 172 3.67 -2.36 6.98
N THR A 173 3.87 -2.26 8.29
CA THR A 173 4.31 -3.38 9.11
C THR A 173 3.12 -4.26 9.48
N THR A 174 3.23 -5.55 9.20
CA THR A 174 2.25 -6.60 9.55
C THR A 174 2.90 -7.65 10.46
N ILE A 175 2.07 -8.40 11.21
CA ILE A 175 2.49 -9.43 12.17
C ILE A 175 2.44 -10.80 11.53
#